data_8c4b475195e5af4cd6efc3ffcb38037a
#
_entry.id   8c4b475195e5af4cd6efc3ffcb38037a
#
_cell.length_a   1.000
_cell.length_b   1.000
_cell.length_c   1.000
_cell.angle_alpha   90.00
_cell.angle_beta   90.00
_cell.angle_gamma   90.00
#
_symmetry.space_group_name_H-M   'P 1'
#
loop_
_entity.id
_entity.type
_entity.pdbx_description
1 polymer ?
#
loop_
_entity_poly.entity_id
_entity_poly.type
_entity_poly.pdbx_seq_one_letter_code
_entity_poly.pdbx_strand_id
1 'polypeptide(L)'
;NPQTVVYNGKVRNSEIKVEAFENWSDSSGNKVDSADYTILGWTDRDGNPVKELKDAGTYIVRLMGAKRNYWEGVMDASFTIEKCKLKSQMTGGPVDKVYDGTTDITEEQGVFVELWNDSGVPDLQDIHADQVQYAYRSADVGEHYIDATIITLAGDKVNNYELINETSSLKGVIKPRDFASMTVSAAPLTYNGTEQQP
;
A
#
# COMPACT_ATOMS: atom_id res chain seq x y z
N ASN A 1 -18.72 15.48 -15.87
CA ASN A 1 -18.19 14.45 -14.98
C ASN A 1 -16.71 14.73 -14.77
N PRO A 2 -16.22 14.77 -13.52
CA PRO A 2 -14.80 14.90 -13.26
C PRO A 2 -14.06 13.73 -13.93
N GLN A 3 -13.03 14.04 -14.72
CA GLN A 3 -12.18 12.99 -15.27
C GLN A 3 -11.24 12.50 -14.16
N THR A 4 -11.13 11.20 -14.03
CA THR A 4 -10.19 10.56 -13.11
C THR A 4 -9.19 9.71 -13.88
N VAL A 5 -7.94 9.71 -13.46
CA VAL A 5 -6.90 8.80 -13.93
C VAL A 5 -6.12 8.28 -12.75
N VAL A 6 -5.49 7.13 -12.90
CA VAL A 6 -4.65 6.57 -11.85
C VAL A 6 -3.21 7.10 -12.00
N TYR A 7 -2.56 7.36 -10.87
CA TYR A 7 -1.14 7.75 -10.82
C TYR A 7 -0.26 6.72 -11.54
N ASN A 8 0.63 7.22 -12.40
CA ASN A 8 1.59 6.38 -13.14
C ASN A 8 3.00 6.96 -13.21
N GLY A 9 3.31 7.94 -12.37
CA GLY A 9 4.62 8.59 -12.33
C GLY A 9 4.92 9.58 -13.46
N LYS A 10 3.99 9.77 -14.40
CA LYS A 10 4.18 10.68 -15.55
C LYS A 10 3.40 11.98 -15.38
N VAL A 11 3.93 13.05 -15.99
CA VAL A 11 3.21 14.32 -16.09
C VAL A 11 2.03 14.17 -17.08
N ARG A 12 0.83 14.54 -16.65
CA ARG A 12 -0.42 14.34 -17.39
C ARG A 12 -0.93 15.56 -18.16
N ASN A 13 -0.24 16.69 -18.07
CA ASN A 13 -0.71 17.96 -18.68
C ASN A 13 -1.13 17.83 -20.14
N SER A 14 -0.39 17.06 -20.94
CA SER A 14 -0.70 16.86 -22.36
C SER A 14 -1.85 15.89 -22.64
N GLU A 15 -2.24 15.09 -21.66
CA GLU A 15 -3.30 14.08 -21.78
C GLU A 15 -4.67 14.66 -21.40
N ILE A 16 -4.69 15.78 -20.66
CA ILE A 16 -5.92 16.38 -20.14
C ILE A 16 -6.44 17.42 -21.13
N LYS A 17 -7.65 17.17 -21.61
CA LYS A 17 -8.38 18.11 -22.45
C LYS A 17 -9.39 18.87 -21.61
N VAL A 18 -9.30 20.18 -21.66
CA VAL A 18 -10.27 21.08 -21.02
C VAL A 18 -11.22 21.60 -22.10
N GLU A 19 -12.50 21.33 -21.92
CA GLU A 19 -13.56 21.72 -22.84
C GLU A 19 -14.68 22.42 -22.08
N ALA A 20 -15.17 23.54 -22.62
CA ALA A 20 -16.32 24.25 -22.08
C ALA A 20 -17.56 23.96 -22.91
N PHE A 21 -18.73 23.96 -22.28
CA PHE A 21 -20.03 23.72 -22.89
C PHE A 21 -21.02 24.79 -22.46
N GLU A 22 -22.00 25.11 -23.35
CA GLU A 22 -23.03 26.11 -23.07
C GLU A 22 -23.93 25.75 -21.89
N ASN A 23 -24.18 24.44 -21.69
CA ASN A 23 -24.95 23.96 -20.58
C ASN A 23 -23.99 23.25 -19.60
N TRP A 24 -23.59 23.98 -18.58
CA TRP A 24 -22.61 23.53 -17.58
C TRP A 24 -23.08 22.31 -16.75
N SER A 25 -24.38 22.17 -16.51
CA SER A 25 -24.87 21.20 -15.53
C SER A 25 -24.69 19.74 -15.95
N ASP A 26 -24.63 19.46 -17.24
CA ASP A 26 -24.59 18.09 -17.75
C ASP A 26 -23.66 17.87 -18.95
N SER A 27 -22.95 18.89 -19.40
CA SER A 27 -22.10 18.84 -20.61
C SER A 27 -22.85 18.42 -21.87
N SER A 28 -24.17 18.57 -21.88
CA SER A 28 -25.05 18.20 -23.03
C SER A 28 -25.25 19.35 -24.02
N GLY A 29 -24.82 20.55 -23.64
CA GLY A 29 -24.88 21.71 -24.49
C GLY A 29 -23.85 21.69 -25.61
N ASN A 30 -23.94 22.70 -26.51
CA ASN A 30 -22.95 22.85 -27.56
C ASN A 30 -21.57 23.16 -26.96
N LYS A 31 -20.54 22.59 -27.57
CA LYS A 31 -19.18 22.87 -27.19
C LYS A 31 -18.84 24.32 -27.54
N VAL A 32 -18.26 25.04 -26.56
CA VAL A 32 -17.76 26.39 -26.74
C VAL A 32 -16.45 26.34 -27.52
N ASP A 33 -16.27 27.24 -28.49
CA ASP A 33 -15.01 27.33 -29.24
C ASP A 33 -13.86 27.67 -28.29
N SER A 34 -12.71 27.02 -28.45
CA SER A 34 -11.53 27.24 -27.63
C SER A 34 -10.97 28.67 -27.74
N ALA A 35 -11.33 29.42 -28.79
CA ALA A 35 -11.01 30.84 -28.92
C ALA A 35 -11.84 31.75 -28.00
N ASP A 36 -12.93 31.27 -27.45
CA ASP A 36 -13.85 32.02 -26.61
C ASP A 36 -13.60 31.89 -25.10
N TYR A 37 -12.59 31.14 -24.71
CA TYR A 37 -12.12 31.09 -23.32
C TYR A 37 -10.61 30.99 -23.21
N THR A 38 -10.08 31.30 -22.03
CA THR A 38 -8.66 31.18 -21.69
C THR A 38 -8.51 30.35 -20.45
N ILE A 39 -7.58 29.38 -20.47
CA ILE A 39 -7.16 28.63 -19.28
C ILE A 39 -6.24 29.50 -18.47
N LEU A 40 -6.63 29.88 -17.26
CA LEU A 40 -5.82 30.71 -16.36
C LEU A 40 -4.74 29.92 -15.64
N GLY A 41 -4.92 28.62 -15.46
CA GLY A 41 -3.96 27.72 -14.83
C GLY A 41 -4.62 26.61 -14.02
N TRP A 42 -3.76 25.87 -13.34
CA TRP A 42 -4.12 24.78 -12.43
C TRP A 42 -3.73 25.11 -11.01
N THR A 43 -4.55 24.71 -10.06
CA THR A 43 -4.22 24.75 -8.64
C THR A 43 -4.47 23.38 -8.02
N ASP A 44 -3.83 23.12 -6.88
CA ASP A 44 -4.24 22.03 -6.00
C ASP A 44 -5.56 22.38 -5.27
N ARG A 45 -6.01 21.46 -4.41
CA ARG A 45 -7.25 21.65 -3.63
C ARG A 45 -7.18 22.84 -2.67
N ASP A 46 -5.96 23.21 -2.24
CA ASP A 46 -5.71 24.30 -1.30
C ASP A 46 -5.54 25.65 -2.00
N GLY A 47 -5.61 25.66 -3.33
CA GLY A 47 -5.49 26.85 -4.16
C GLY A 47 -4.06 27.22 -4.56
N ASN A 48 -3.06 26.37 -4.27
CA ASN A 48 -1.69 26.64 -4.65
C ASN A 48 -1.51 26.37 -6.17
N PRO A 49 -0.78 27.24 -6.91
CA PRO A 49 -0.55 27.02 -8.33
C PRO A 49 0.25 25.75 -8.61
N VAL A 50 -0.21 24.96 -9.56
CA VAL A 50 0.43 23.71 -9.99
C VAL A 50 0.81 23.80 -11.45
N LYS A 51 2.09 23.51 -11.77
CA LYS A 51 2.60 23.50 -13.14
C LYS A 51 2.53 22.12 -13.79
N GLU A 52 2.77 21.08 -13.02
CA GLU A 52 2.82 19.70 -13.47
C GLU A 52 1.74 18.88 -12.75
N LEU A 53 0.82 18.32 -13.50
CA LEU A 53 -0.21 17.42 -12.99
C LEU A 53 0.36 15.99 -12.98
N LYS A 54 1.04 15.63 -11.92
CA LYS A 54 1.80 14.38 -11.81
C LYS A 54 1.39 13.54 -10.60
N ASP A 55 1.32 14.15 -9.43
CA ASP A 55 1.08 13.43 -8.17
C ASP A 55 -0.41 13.13 -7.96
N ALA A 56 -0.71 12.13 -7.14
CA ALA A 56 -2.09 11.83 -6.77
C ALA A 56 -2.72 12.99 -6.00
N GLY A 57 -3.91 13.39 -6.42
CA GLY A 57 -4.59 14.54 -5.83
C GLY A 57 -5.71 15.06 -6.71
N THR A 58 -6.46 16.01 -6.18
CA THR A 58 -7.49 16.74 -6.93
C THR A 58 -6.94 18.10 -7.36
N TYR A 59 -7.05 18.38 -8.62
CA TYR A 59 -6.60 19.63 -9.25
C TYR A 59 -7.80 20.41 -9.78
N ILE A 60 -7.72 21.71 -9.69
CA ILE A 60 -8.75 22.64 -10.16
C ILE A 60 -8.18 23.43 -11.32
N VAL A 61 -8.80 23.36 -12.47
CA VAL A 61 -8.53 24.24 -13.60
C VAL A 61 -9.47 25.41 -13.59
N ARG A 62 -8.95 26.60 -13.80
CA ARG A 62 -9.73 27.83 -13.89
C ARG A 62 -9.73 28.35 -15.31
N LEU A 63 -10.93 28.59 -15.82
CA LEU A 63 -11.21 29.18 -17.12
C LEU A 63 -11.78 30.59 -16.95
N MET A 64 -11.48 31.46 -17.91
CA MET A 64 -12.07 32.78 -18.04
C MET A 64 -12.61 32.96 -19.45
N GLY A 65 -13.86 33.43 -19.58
CA GLY A 65 -14.44 33.81 -20.85
C GLY A 65 -13.62 34.92 -21.53
N ALA A 66 -13.38 34.78 -22.83
CA ALA A 66 -12.57 35.72 -23.58
C ALA A 66 -13.32 37.01 -24.00
N LYS A 67 -14.53 37.22 -23.47
CA LYS A 67 -15.46 38.35 -23.85
C LYS A 67 -15.77 38.42 -25.33
N ARG A 68 -15.57 37.34 -26.05
CA ARG A 68 -16.00 37.15 -27.40
C ARG A 68 -17.33 36.37 -27.38
N ASN A 69 -18.23 36.62 -28.33
CA ASN A 69 -19.46 35.88 -28.47
C ASN A 69 -20.31 35.77 -27.15
N TYR A 70 -20.23 36.83 -26.31
CA TYR A 70 -20.99 36.93 -25.03
C TYR A 70 -20.54 36.01 -23.87
N TRP A 71 -19.40 35.36 -23.99
CA TRP A 71 -18.85 34.57 -22.87
C TRP A 71 -18.12 35.46 -21.89
N GLU A 72 -18.61 35.51 -20.65
CA GLU A 72 -18.03 36.26 -19.53
C GLU A 72 -17.95 35.40 -18.27
N GLY A 73 -17.07 35.80 -17.35
CA GLY A 73 -16.94 35.19 -16.05
C GLY A 73 -15.83 34.19 -15.93
N VAL A 74 -15.73 33.62 -14.75
CA VAL A 74 -14.72 32.63 -14.37
C VAL A 74 -15.43 31.33 -14.00
N MET A 75 -14.85 30.22 -14.39
CA MET A 75 -15.40 28.90 -14.18
C MET A 75 -14.29 27.97 -13.72
N ASP A 76 -14.58 27.10 -12.76
CA ASP A 76 -13.68 26.10 -12.25
C ASP A 76 -14.17 24.69 -12.57
N ALA A 77 -13.25 23.81 -12.96
CA ALA A 77 -13.51 22.38 -13.11
C ALA A 77 -12.45 21.58 -12.37
N SER A 78 -12.81 20.39 -11.93
CA SER A 78 -11.90 19.52 -11.20
C SER A 78 -11.44 18.33 -12.03
N PHE A 79 -10.20 17.90 -11.79
CA PHE A 79 -9.59 16.70 -12.32
C PHE A 79 -8.90 15.96 -11.19
N THR A 80 -8.99 14.64 -11.14
CA THR A 80 -8.39 13.84 -10.06
C THR A 80 -7.41 12.82 -10.62
N ILE A 81 -6.21 12.79 -10.05
CA ILE A 81 -5.26 11.69 -10.18
C ILE A 81 -5.44 10.83 -8.93
N GLU A 82 -6.00 9.64 -9.11
CA GLU A 82 -6.20 8.68 -8.02
C GLU A 82 -4.88 8.01 -7.65
N LYS A 83 -4.75 7.57 -6.39
CA LYS A 83 -3.60 6.81 -5.93
C LYS A 83 -3.48 5.49 -6.69
N CYS A 84 -2.25 5.09 -6.98
CA CYS A 84 -1.97 3.77 -7.52
C CYS A 84 -2.10 2.73 -6.41
N LYS A 85 -2.88 1.68 -6.67
CA LYS A 85 -3.08 0.58 -5.73
C LYS A 85 -1.89 -0.37 -5.78
N LEU A 86 -1.28 -0.62 -4.63
CA LEU A 86 -0.22 -1.59 -4.45
C LEU A 86 -0.76 -2.86 -3.80
N LYS A 87 -0.27 -3.98 -4.27
CA LYS A 87 -0.45 -5.30 -3.69
C LYS A 87 0.84 -5.71 -3.01
N SER A 88 0.73 -6.61 -2.03
CA SER A 88 1.89 -7.17 -1.35
C SER A 88 1.94 -8.68 -1.53
N GLN A 89 3.15 -9.21 -1.67
CA GLN A 89 3.41 -10.63 -1.72
C GLN A 89 4.54 -10.98 -0.77
N MET A 90 4.34 -12.02 0.03
CA MET A 90 5.42 -12.59 0.83
C MET A 90 6.31 -13.45 -0.06
N THR A 91 7.61 -13.25 0.06
CA THR A 91 8.66 -14.02 -0.62
C THR A 91 9.68 -14.52 0.40
N GLY A 92 10.37 -15.59 0.09
CA GLY A 92 11.41 -16.14 0.96
C GLY A 92 11.42 -17.66 0.97
N GLY A 93 12.44 -18.23 1.64
CA GLY A 93 12.58 -19.68 1.82
C GLY A 93 11.62 -20.24 2.87
N PRO A 94 11.61 -21.57 3.05
CA PRO A 94 10.83 -22.14 4.13
C PRO A 94 11.33 -21.60 5.47
N VAL A 95 10.42 -21.04 6.23
CA VAL A 95 10.72 -20.49 7.55
C VAL A 95 10.45 -21.59 8.56
N ASP A 96 11.52 -22.13 9.12
CA ASP A 96 11.43 -23.15 10.17
C ASP A 96 11.91 -22.57 11.50
N LYS A 97 11.22 -22.91 12.57
CA LYS A 97 11.70 -22.59 13.94
C LYS A 97 11.54 -23.77 14.87
N VAL A 98 12.26 -23.76 15.96
CA VAL A 98 12.08 -24.69 17.08
C VAL A 98 10.99 -24.11 18.00
N TYR A 99 10.12 -24.96 18.49
CA TYR A 99 9.05 -24.60 19.40
C TYR A 99 9.55 -23.78 20.59
N ASP A 100 9.00 -22.61 20.76
CA ASP A 100 9.30 -21.66 21.85
C ASP A 100 8.03 -21.14 22.54
N GLY A 101 6.86 -21.64 22.13
CA GLY A 101 5.56 -21.22 22.64
C GLY A 101 5.00 -19.94 22.05
N THR A 102 5.69 -19.35 21.05
CA THR A 102 5.26 -18.11 20.39
C THR A 102 4.94 -18.32 18.90
N THR A 103 4.23 -17.37 18.31
CA THR A 103 4.00 -17.30 16.86
C THR A 103 5.00 -16.40 16.14
N ASP A 104 5.88 -15.73 16.87
CA ASP A 104 6.76 -14.69 16.35
C ASP A 104 7.76 -15.23 15.34
N ILE A 105 8.02 -14.43 14.32
CA ILE A 105 9.04 -14.65 13.30
C ILE A 105 9.88 -13.38 13.22
N THR A 106 11.19 -13.53 13.16
CA THR A 106 12.14 -12.43 13.00
C THR A 106 12.53 -12.28 11.54
N GLU A 107 12.86 -11.06 11.10
CA GLU A 107 13.35 -10.78 9.74
C GLU A 107 14.61 -11.59 9.37
N GLU A 108 15.41 -11.99 10.36
CA GLU A 108 16.60 -12.82 10.17
C GLU A 108 16.29 -14.20 9.56
N GLN A 109 15.02 -14.62 9.57
CA GLN A 109 14.57 -15.89 9.00
C GLN A 109 14.31 -15.82 7.50
N GLY A 110 14.61 -14.68 6.84
CA GLY A 110 14.61 -14.56 5.39
C GLY A 110 13.23 -14.48 4.76
N VAL A 111 12.26 -13.95 5.48
CA VAL A 111 10.94 -13.59 4.97
C VAL A 111 10.93 -12.12 4.56
N PHE A 112 10.47 -11.84 3.36
CA PHE A 112 10.38 -10.48 2.85
C PHE A 112 8.99 -10.22 2.28
N VAL A 113 8.60 -8.95 2.22
CA VAL A 113 7.41 -8.50 1.51
C VAL A 113 7.85 -7.70 0.29
N GLU A 114 7.40 -8.12 -0.87
CA GLU A 114 7.54 -7.39 -2.12
C GLU A 114 6.23 -6.67 -2.45
N LEU A 115 6.36 -5.45 -2.94
CA LEU A 115 5.23 -4.64 -3.41
C LEU A 115 5.16 -4.69 -4.93
N TRP A 116 3.96 -4.79 -5.47
CA TRP A 116 3.73 -4.76 -6.91
C TRP A 116 2.39 -4.12 -7.26
N ASN A 117 2.18 -3.78 -8.52
CA ASN A 117 0.93 -3.23 -9.01
C ASN A 117 0.58 -3.78 -10.40
N ASP A 118 -0.71 -3.85 -10.69
CA ASP A 118 -1.23 -4.31 -11.98
C ASP A 118 -1.10 -3.24 -13.09
N SER A 119 -0.82 -2.00 -12.74
CA SER A 119 -0.86 -0.85 -13.65
C SER A 119 0.46 -0.59 -14.37
N GLY A 120 1.50 -1.40 -14.12
CA GLY A 120 2.81 -1.24 -14.76
C GLY A 120 3.49 0.10 -14.44
N VAL A 121 3.24 0.67 -13.26
CA VAL A 121 3.97 1.86 -12.80
C VAL A 121 5.42 1.47 -12.63
N PRO A 122 6.35 2.09 -13.37
CA PRO A 122 7.67 1.53 -13.56
C PRO A 122 8.61 1.67 -12.37
N ASP A 123 8.28 2.43 -11.35
CA ASP A 123 9.28 2.76 -10.34
C ASP A 123 8.75 2.67 -8.92
N LEU A 124 8.84 1.46 -8.36
CA LEU A 124 8.60 1.20 -6.94
C LEU A 124 9.91 1.23 -6.11
N GLN A 125 11.04 1.63 -6.69
CA GLN A 125 12.34 1.61 -5.99
C GLN A 125 12.36 2.49 -4.74
N ASP A 126 11.58 3.58 -4.77
CA ASP A 126 11.48 4.50 -3.65
C ASP A 126 10.33 4.17 -2.69
N ILE A 127 9.61 3.06 -2.89
CA ILE A 127 8.46 2.67 -2.07
C ILE A 127 8.69 1.27 -1.50
N HIS A 128 8.58 1.14 -0.20
CA HIS A 128 8.71 -0.13 0.50
C HIS A 128 7.69 -0.26 1.64
N ALA A 129 7.45 -1.49 2.03
CA ALA A 129 6.68 -1.78 3.24
C ALA A 129 7.53 -1.43 4.47
N ASP A 130 6.95 -0.72 5.42
CA ASP A 130 7.57 -0.35 6.69
C ASP A 130 6.84 -1.00 7.85
N GLN A 131 7.60 -1.35 8.90
CA GLN A 131 7.06 -1.99 10.11
C GLN A 131 6.23 -3.26 9.82
N VAL A 132 6.80 -4.16 9.03
CA VAL A 132 6.14 -5.45 8.74
C VAL A 132 6.28 -6.38 9.94
N GLN A 133 5.15 -6.95 10.38
CA GLN A 133 5.10 -7.99 11.40
C GLN A 133 4.78 -9.33 10.74
N TYR A 134 5.54 -10.36 11.10
CA TYR A 134 5.35 -11.73 10.63
C TYR A 134 4.96 -12.63 11.79
N ALA A 135 3.99 -13.49 11.59
CA ALA A 135 3.57 -14.43 12.61
C ALA A 135 3.05 -15.74 12.00
N TYR A 136 3.37 -16.85 12.66
CA TYR A 136 2.67 -18.12 12.40
C TYR A 136 1.20 -18.01 12.87
N ARG A 137 0.30 -18.70 12.17
CA ARG A 137 -1.13 -18.77 12.58
C ARG A 137 -1.37 -19.61 13.83
N SER A 138 -0.41 -20.48 14.22
CA SER A 138 -0.44 -21.26 15.44
C SER A 138 0.97 -21.33 16.02
N ALA A 139 1.07 -21.43 17.35
CA ALA A 139 2.33 -21.69 18.05
C ALA A 139 2.61 -23.21 18.19
N ASP A 140 1.70 -24.08 17.79
CA ASP A 140 1.86 -25.52 17.93
C ASP A 140 2.92 -26.10 16.99
N VAL A 141 3.49 -27.24 17.36
CA VAL A 141 4.38 -28.01 16.50
C VAL A 141 3.63 -28.48 15.26
N GLY A 142 4.23 -28.30 14.07
CA GLY A 142 3.65 -28.70 12.81
C GLY A 142 3.88 -27.70 11.68
N GLU A 143 3.27 -27.96 10.52
CA GLU A 143 3.27 -27.04 9.38
C GLU A 143 2.13 -26.03 9.56
N HIS A 144 2.46 -24.75 9.51
CA HIS A 144 1.52 -23.65 9.64
C HIS A 144 1.75 -22.58 8.58
N TYR A 145 0.68 -21.86 8.24
CA TYR A 145 0.78 -20.65 7.44
C TYR A 145 1.36 -19.50 8.28
N ILE A 146 2.07 -18.63 7.59
CA ILE A 146 2.65 -17.40 8.10
C ILE A 146 1.89 -16.25 7.45
N ASP A 147 1.47 -15.29 8.24
CA ASP A 147 0.87 -14.06 7.78
C ASP A 147 1.84 -12.89 7.99
N ALA A 148 1.82 -11.95 7.06
CA ALA A 148 2.50 -10.66 7.21
C ALA A 148 1.46 -9.56 7.42
N THR A 149 1.71 -8.68 8.38
CA THR A 149 0.92 -7.47 8.57
C THR A 149 1.81 -6.28 8.27
N ILE A 150 1.48 -5.54 7.22
CA ILE A 150 2.15 -4.29 6.87
C ILE A 150 1.40 -3.16 7.56
N ILE A 151 2.11 -2.39 8.39
CA ILE A 151 1.53 -1.28 9.15
C ILE A 151 1.54 -0.01 8.32
N THR A 152 2.64 0.26 7.60
CA THR A 152 2.80 1.47 6.80
C THR A 152 3.58 1.21 5.51
N LEU A 153 3.39 2.11 4.54
CA LEU A 153 4.29 2.27 3.40
C LEU A 153 5.22 3.44 3.68
N ALA A 154 6.47 3.34 3.28
CA ALA A 154 7.45 4.41 3.36
C ALA A 154 8.11 4.67 2.00
N GLY A 155 8.68 5.87 1.85
CA GLY A 155 9.36 6.34 0.64
C GLY A 155 8.92 7.72 0.21
N ASP A 156 9.70 8.37 -0.64
CA ASP A 156 9.50 9.78 -1.03
C ASP A 156 8.17 10.05 -1.72
N LYS A 157 7.62 9.05 -2.43
CA LYS A 157 6.38 9.17 -3.21
C LYS A 157 5.20 8.42 -2.60
N VAL A 158 5.28 8.07 -1.32
CA VAL A 158 4.27 7.25 -0.63
C VAL A 158 2.85 7.80 -0.76
N ASN A 159 2.70 9.12 -0.83
CA ASN A 159 1.40 9.78 -0.95
C ASN A 159 0.65 9.47 -2.26
N ASN A 160 1.37 8.98 -3.27
CA ASN A 160 0.80 8.60 -4.56
C ASN A 160 0.28 7.16 -4.61
N TYR A 161 0.44 6.41 -3.51
CA TYR A 161 0.10 5.00 -3.45
C TYR A 161 -0.88 4.69 -2.32
N GLU A 162 -1.60 3.61 -2.50
CA GLU A 162 -2.51 3.03 -1.51
C GLU A 162 -2.29 1.51 -1.48
N LEU A 163 -1.99 0.97 -0.30
CA LEU A 163 -1.84 -0.46 -0.12
C LEU A 163 -3.23 -1.11 -0.06
N ILE A 164 -3.46 -2.05 -0.96
CA ILE A 164 -4.59 -2.97 -0.87
C ILE A 164 -4.06 -4.32 -0.37
N ASN A 165 -4.50 -4.73 0.81
CA ASN A 165 -4.07 -5.96 1.44
C ASN A 165 -4.53 -7.18 0.62
N GLU A 166 -3.62 -7.73 -0.19
CA GLU A 166 -3.72 -9.10 -0.68
C GLU A 166 -2.61 -9.88 0.02
N THR A 167 -2.97 -10.61 1.06
CA THR A 167 -2.03 -11.45 1.80
C THR A 167 -1.77 -12.74 1.05
N SER A 168 -0.58 -12.87 0.46
CA SER A 168 -0.03 -14.19 0.18
C SER A 168 0.48 -14.76 1.51
N SER A 169 0.21 -16.02 1.77
CA SER A 169 0.74 -16.70 2.96
C SER A 169 1.84 -17.67 2.55
N LEU A 170 2.95 -17.66 3.26
CA LEU A 170 3.98 -18.69 3.20
C LEU A 170 3.65 -19.82 4.17
N LYS A 171 4.31 -20.97 3.99
CA LYS A 171 4.29 -22.06 4.95
C LYS A 171 5.65 -22.23 5.62
N GLY A 172 5.61 -22.54 6.89
CA GLY A 172 6.80 -22.89 7.66
C GLY A 172 6.50 -24.00 8.66
N VAL A 173 7.54 -24.55 9.27
CA VAL A 173 7.44 -25.68 10.20
C VAL A 173 7.94 -25.29 11.57
N ILE A 174 7.09 -25.47 12.58
CA ILE A 174 7.51 -25.42 13.98
C ILE A 174 7.93 -26.82 14.40
N LYS A 175 9.23 -27.02 14.62
CA LYS A 175 9.82 -28.30 15.01
C LYS A 175 9.70 -28.51 16.52
N PRO A 176 9.57 -29.75 16.98
CA PRO A 176 9.62 -30.05 18.41
C PRO A 176 10.92 -29.56 19.03
N ARG A 177 10.86 -29.17 20.29
CA ARG A 177 12.04 -28.84 21.07
C ARG A 177 12.62 -30.10 21.72
N ASP A 178 13.91 -30.32 21.54
CA ASP A 178 14.60 -31.44 22.15
C ASP A 178 14.87 -31.19 23.65
N PHE A 179 14.92 -32.27 24.41
CA PHE A 179 15.41 -32.18 25.80
C PHE A 179 16.91 -31.90 25.81
N ALA A 180 17.31 -30.85 26.47
CA ALA A 180 18.74 -30.51 26.58
C ALA A 180 19.51 -31.43 27.55
N SER A 181 18.87 -31.87 28.62
CA SER A 181 19.43 -32.77 29.61
C SER A 181 18.36 -33.35 30.53
N MET A 182 18.63 -34.49 31.07
CA MET A 182 17.83 -35.11 32.13
C MET A 182 18.74 -35.46 33.29
N THR A 183 18.41 -35.00 34.48
CA THR A 183 19.08 -35.39 35.71
C THR A 183 18.12 -36.15 36.61
N VAL A 184 18.56 -37.28 37.10
CA VAL A 184 17.85 -38.03 38.13
C VAL A 184 18.60 -37.86 39.43
N SER A 185 17.90 -37.32 40.41
CA SER A 185 18.48 -37.21 41.77
C SER A 185 17.53 -37.90 42.75
N ALA A 186 18.12 -38.64 43.65
CA ALA A 186 17.39 -39.23 44.79
C ALA A 186 18.09 -38.82 46.09
N ALA A 187 17.32 -38.55 47.09
CA ALA A 187 17.88 -38.41 48.44
C ALA A 187 18.50 -39.75 48.87
N PRO A 188 19.62 -39.74 49.60
CA PRO A 188 20.19 -40.96 50.08
C PRO A 188 19.16 -41.70 50.97
N LEU A 189 18.82 -42.90 50.53
CA LEU A 189 17.89 -43.75 51.27
C LEU A 189 18.66 -44.80 52.07
N THR A 190 18.35 -44.94 53.34
CA THR A 190 18.90 -46.04 54.20
C THR A 190 17.92 -47.20 54.11
N TYR A 191 18.49 -48.40 53.87
CA TYR A 191 17.69 -49.61 53.84
C TYR A 191 17.00 -49.83 55.17
N ASN A 192 15.66 -49.97 55.13
CA ASN A 192 14.83 -50.17 56.33
C ASN A 192 13.96 -51.42 56.27
N GLY A 193 14.16 -52.29 55.24
CA GLY A 193 13.43 -53.53 55.04
C GLY A 193 12.10 -53.40 54.38
N THR A 194 11.73 -52.16 53.89
CA THR A 194 10.50 -51.88 53.13
C THR A 194 10.82 -51.25 51.79
N GLU A 195 9.86 -51.34 50.86
CA GLU A 195 9.94 -50.63 49.60
C GLU A 195 9.91 -49.12 49.83
N GLN A 196 10.91 -48.45 49.29
CA GLN A 196 11.02 -46.99 49.36
C GLN A 196 10.87 -46.42 47.96
N GLN A 197 10.01 -45.42 47.83
CA GLN A 197 9.92 -44.64 46.59
C GLN A 197 10.76 -43.35 46.69
N PRO A 198 11.42 -42.95 45.60
CA PRO A 198 12.20 -41.70 45.55
C PRO A 198 11.33 -40.44 45.66
#